data_bdd4d2781505b90784e902ac2e596d73
#
_entry.id   bdd4d2781505b90784e902ac2e596d73
#
_cell.length_a   1.000
_cell.length_b   1.000
_cell.length_c   1.000
_cell.angle_alpha   90.00
_cell.angle_beta   90.00
_cell.angle_gamma   90.00
#
_symmetry.space_group_name_H-M   'P 1'
#
loop_
_entity.id
_entity.type
_entity.pdbx_description
1 polymer ?
#
loop_
_entity_poly.entity_id
_entity_poly.type
_entity_poly.pdbx_seq_one_letter_code
_entity_poly.pdbx_strand_id
1 'polypeptide(L)'
;SPAFPWTVEELEKRAHMSRASFAQLFREVSNSTPLAVLTELRLQFAAQMLSRGSQPLIVIAESVGYASESSFHKVFLRGFGCTPGEYRKRVKALAA
;
A
#
# COMPACT_ATOMS: atom_id res chain seq x y z
N SER A 1 -8.11 14.32 -7.81
CA SER A 1 -6.90 14.07 -8.52
C SER A 1 -6.87 12.65 -8.97
N PRO A 2 -6.57 12.47 -10.20
CA PRO A 2 -6.18 11.14 -10.54
C PRO A 2 -5.07 10.77 -9.60
N ALA A 3 -4.94 9.53 -9.39
CA ALA A 3 -3.87 9.03 -8.61
C ALA A 3 -2.57 9.65 -9.13
N PHE A 4 -1.73 10.01 -8.22
CA PHE A 4 -0.39 10.42 -8.53
C PHE A 4 0.20 9.42 -9.54
N PRO A 5 0.89 9.87 -10.58
CA PRO A 5 1.46 8.95 -11.59
C PRO A 5 2.64 8.20 -10.98
N TRP A 6 2.34 7.19 -10.21
CA TRP A 6 3.34 6.41 -9.51
C TRP A 6 4.17 5.61 -10.51
N THR A 7 5.46 5.87 -10.55
CA THR A 7 6.41 5.04 -11.26
C THR A 7 6.98 4.02 -10.29
N VAL A 8 7.60 2.99 -10.83
CA VAL A 8 8.28 1.97 -10.00
C VAL A 8 9.33 2.64 -9.12
N GLU A 9 10.10 3.59 -9.68
CA GLU A 9 11.12 4.30 -8.92
C GLU A 9 10.55 5.10 -7.76
N GLU A 10 9.42 5.78 -7.99
CA GLU A 10 8.75 6.55 -6.95
C GLU A 10 8.30 5.65 -5.80
N LEU A 11 7.69 4.52 -6.14
CA LEU A 11 7.21 3.58 -5.15
C LEU A 11 8.36 2.97 -4.36
N GLU A 12 9.47 2.65 -5.03
CA GLU A 12 10.65 2.10 -4.38
C GLU A 12 11.19 3.09 -3.33
N LYS A 13 11.31 4.35 -3.70
CA LYS A 13 11.82 5.38 -2.80
C LYS A 13 10.90 5.60 -1.60
N ARG A 14 9.60 5.67 -1.86
CA ARG A 14 8.63 5.98 -0.80
C ARG A 14 8.42 4.82 0.16
N ALA A 15 8.50 3.60 -0.34
CA ALA A 15 8.28 2.41 0.47
C ALA A 15 9.45 2.10 1.39
N HIS A 16 10.62 2.69 1.14
CA HIS A 16 11.83 2.40 1.91
C HIS A 16 12.14 0.91 1.94
N MET A 17 11.74 0.20 0.89
CA MET A 17 12.01 -1.23 0.79
C MET A 17 13.46 -1.44 0.35
N SER A 18 14.05 -2.54 0.79
CA SER A 18 15.34 -2.94 0.25
C SER A 18 15.15 -3.30 -1.22
N ARG A 19 16.21 -3.15 -1.99
CA ARG A 19 16.16 -3.48 -3.41
C ARG A 19 15.77 -4.95 -3.63
N ALA A 20 16.25 -5.84 -2.76
CA ALA A 20 15.92 -7.27 -2.86
C ALA A 20 14.44 -7.52 -2.59
N SER A 21 13.87 -6.90 -1.55
CA SER A 21 12.46 -7.05 -1.22
C SER A 21 11.57 -6.50 -2.33
N PHE A 22 11.94 -5.35 -2.88
CA PHE A 22 11.20 -4.75 -3.99
C PHE A 22 11.24 -5.63 -5.23
N ALA A 23 12.41 -6.17 -5.57
CA ALA A 23 12.56 -7.05 -6.70
C ALA A 23 11.73 -8.33 -6.54
N GLN A 24 11.68 -8.88 -5.34
CA GLN A 24 10.86 -10.05 -5.06
C GLN A 24 9.37 -9.75 -5.26
N LEU A 25 8.90 -8.64 -4.72
CA LEU A 25 7.50 -8.22 -4.88
C LEU A 25 7.18 -8.05 -6.35
N PHE A 26 8.06 -7.39 -7.10
CA PHE A 26 7.85 -7.18 -8.53
C PHE A 26 7.74 -8.50 -9.28
N ARG A 27 8.56 -9.49 -8.93
CA ARG A 27 8.50 -10.81 -9.55
C ARG A 27 7.18 -11.52 -9.24
N GLU A 28 6.69 -11.39 -8.02
CA GLU A 28 5.45 -12.04 -7.61
C GLU A 28 4.24 -11.53 -8.39
N VAL A 29 4.26 -10.26 -8.80
CA VAL A 29 3.14 -9.66 -9.52
C VAL A 29 3.44 -9.48 -11.02
N SER A 30 4.57 -9.97 -11.51
CA SER A 30 5.03 -9.71 -12.88
C SER A 30 4.13 -10.28 -13.96
N ASN A 31 3.33 -11.29 -13.65
CA ASN A 31 2.39 -11.87 -14.61
C ASN A 31 1.06 -11.14 -14.66
N SER A 32 0.91 -10.09 -13.86
CA SER A 32 -0.30 -9.31 -13.78
C SER A 32 -0.26 -8.13 -14.75
N THR A 33 -1.40 -7.48 -14.94
CA THR A 33 -1.44 -6.26 -15.74
C THR A 33 -0.66 -5.15 -15.05
N PRO A 34 -0.18 -4.13 -15.79
CA PRO A 34 0.51 -3.00 -15.16
C PRO A 34 -0.32 -2.32 -14.06
N LEU A 35 -1.62 -2.21 -14.26
CA LEU A 35 -2.49 -1.62 -13.25
C LEU A 35 -2.55 -2.48 -11.99
N ALA A 36 -2.62 -3.80 -12.14
CA ALA A 36 -2.65 -4.71 -11.00
C ALA A 36 -1.33 -4.65 -10.23
N VAL A 37 -0.21 -4.57 -10.93
CA VAL A 37 1.11 -4.42 -10.30
C VAL A 37 1.15 -3.13 -9.49
N LEU A 38 0.71 -2.03 -10.08
CA LEU A 38 0.72 -0.74 -9.41
C LEU A 38 -0.18 -0.75 -8.17
N THR A 39 -1.35 -1.36 -8.28
CA THR A 39 -2.28 -1.48 -7.16
C THR A 39 -1.64 -2.27 -6.01
N GLU A 40 -1.00 -3.39 -6.32
CA GLU A 40 -0.32 -4.20 -5.30
C GLU A 40 0.78 -3.41 -4.60
N LEU A 41 1.58 -2.68 -5.36
CA LEU A 41 2.65 -1.87 -4.79
C LEU A 41 2.10 -0.77 -3.88
N ARG A 42 1.02 -0.12 -4.30
CA ARG A 42 0.35 0.90 -3.48
C ARG A 42 -0.15 0.31 -2.16
N LEU A 43 -0.74 -0.88 -2.22
CA LEU A 43 -1.26 -1.54 -1.02
C LEU A 43 -0.13 -1.95 -0.07
N GLN A 44 0.97 -2.44 -0.61
CA GLN A 44 2.13 -2.79 0.22
C GLN A 44 2.71 -1.56 0.90
N PHE A 45 2.80 -0.44 0.18
CA PHE A 45 3.24 0.81 0.77
C PHE A 45 2.30 1.26 1.88
N ALA A 46 0.99 1.20 1.63
CA ALA A 46 0.00 1.58 2.64
C ALA A 46 0.10 0.70 3.88
N ALA A 47 0.30 -0.60 3.70
CA ALA A 47 0.45 -1.53 4.83
C ALA A 47 1.63 -1.14 5.71
N GLN A 48 2.75 -0.73 5.10
CA GLN A 48 3.90 -0.26 5.87
C GLN A 48 3.57 0.99 6.68
N MET A 49 2.87 1.95 6.07
CA MET A 49 2.48 3.16 6.77
C MET A 49 1.53 2.85 7.93
N LEU A 50 0.61 1.93 7.73
CA LEU A 50 -0.33 1.50 8.77
C LEU A 50 0.40 0.85 9.95
N SER A 51 1.44 0.07 9.67
CA SER A 51 2.17 -0.64 10.72
C SER A 51 3.15 0.26 11.48
N ARG A 52 3.61 1.34 10.87
CA ARG A 52 4.65 2.18 11.47
C ARG A 52 4.14 3.38 12.25
N GLY A 53 2.92 3.83 11.97
CA GLY A 53 2.46 5.07 12.55
C GLY A 53 1.00 5.08 12.91
N SER A 54 0.53 6.27 13.27
CA SER A 54 -0.85 6.51 13.66
C SER A 54 -1.49 7.58 12.78
N GLN A 55 -0.98 7.76 11.57
CA GLN A 55 -1.52 8.75 10.65
C GLN A 55 -2.99 8.45 10.34
N PRO A 56 -3.80 9.49 10.12
CA PRO A 56 -5.19 9.30 9.70
C PRO A 56 -5.25 8.50 8.38
N LEU A 57 -6.27 7.68 8.24
CA LEU A 57 -6.43 6.85 7.06
C LEU A 57 -6.51 7.66 5.78
N ILE A 58 -7.12 8.85 5.83
CA ILE A 58 -7.19 9.71 4.63
C ILE A 58 -5.80 10.16 4.20
N VAL A 59 -4.91 10.42 5.13
CA VAL A 59 -3.53 10.81 4.81
C VAL A 59 -2.82 9.66 4.10
N ILE A 60 -2.99 8.44 4.62
CA ILE A 60 -2.38 7.27 4.00
C ILE A 60 -2.96 7.04 2.61
N ALA A 61 -4.29 7.13 2.47
CA ALA A 61 -4.96 6.95 1.18
C ALA A 61 -4.39 7.91 0.12
N GLU A 62 -4.29 9.18 0.47
CA GLU A 62 -3.75 10.19 -0.45
C GLU A 62 -2.29 9.96 -0.76
N SER A 63 -1.51 9.52 0.23
CA SER A 63 -0.08 9.25 0.06
C SER A 63 0.18 8.15 -0.96
N VAL A 64 -0.72 7.20 -1.07
CA VAL A 64 -0.55 6.09 -2.01
C VAL A 64 -1.37 6.26 -3.29
N GLY A 65 -1.96 7.44 -3.48
CA GLY A 65 -2.55 7.80 -4.76
C GLY A 65 -4.05 7.60 -4.90
N TYR A 66 -4.77 7.45 -3.79
CA TYR A 66 -6.23 7.37 -3.83
C TYR A 66 -6.85 8.73 -3.50
N ALA A 67 -7.88 9.09 -4.25
CA ALA A 67 -8.53 10.39 -4.08
C ALA A 67 -9.39 10.47 -2.82
N SER A 68 -9.85 9.33 -2.32
CA SER A 68 -10.71 9.29 -1.14
C SER A 68 -10.36 8.13 -0.24
N GLU A 69 -10.71 8.26 1.03
CA GLU A 69 -10.58 7.18 1.99
C GLU A 69 -11.46 6.00 1.61
N SER A 70 -12.64 6.29 1.08
CA SER A 70 -13.57 5.24 0.65
C SER A 70 -12.99 4.36 -0.45
N SER A 71 -12.38 4.96 -1.47
CA SER A 71 -11.75 4.20 -2.55
C SER A 71 -10.62 3.34 -2.03
N PHE A 72 -9.78 3.91 -1.17
CA PHE A 72 -8.68 3.21 -0.55
C PHE A 72 -9.17 2.02 0.29
N HIS A 73 -10.20 2.26 1.09
CA HIS A 73 -10.79 1.24 1.95
C HIS A 73 -11.23 0.01 1.15
N LYS A 74 -11.94 0.24 0.04
CA LYS A 74 -12.43 -0.84 -0.80
C LYS A 74 -11.29 -1.67 -1.41
N VAL A 75 -10.28 -0.99 -1.93
CA VAL A 75 -9.16 -1.66 -2.59
C VAL A 75 -8.33 -2.42 -1.55
N PHE A 76 -8.09 -1.81 -0.40
CA PHE A 76 -7.33 -2.46 0.67
C PHE A 76 -8.05 -3.71 1.18
N LEU A 77 -9.36 -3.61 1.42
CA LEU A 77 -10.16 -4.74 1.88
C LEU A 77 -10.10 -5.89 0.88
N ARG A 78 -10.19 -5.58 -0.42
CA ARG A 78 -10.13 -6.60 -1.46
C ARG A 78 -8.77 -7.29 -1.49
N GLY A 79 -7.70 -6.52 -1.33
CA GLY A 79 -6.34 -7.05 -1.43
C GLY A 79 -5.86 -7.78 -0.17
N PHE A 80 -6.23 -7.30 0.99
CA PHE A 80 -5.72 -7.82 2.26
C PHE A 80 -6.74 -8.63 3.05
N GLY A 81 -8.01 -8.62 2.64
CA GLY A 81 -9.05 -9.37 3.35
C GLY A 81 -9.51 -8.73 4.64
N CYS A 82 -9.03 -7.54 4.97
CA CYS A 82 -9.47 -6.80 6.14
C CYS A 82 -9.36 -5.31 5.86
N THR A 83 -10.01 -4.49 6.67
CA THR A 83 -9.98 -3.05 6.50
C THR A 83 -8.63 -2.49 6.94
N PRO A 84 -8.25 -1.29 6.46
CA PRO A 84 -7.02 -0.65 6.94
C PRO A 84 -6.97 -0.49 8.45
N GLY A 85 -8.09 -0.13 9.06
CA GLY A 85 -8.16 0.01 10.52
C GLY A 85 -7.94 -1.30 11.24
N GLU A 86 -8.55 -2.37 10.74
CA GLU A 86 -8.35 -3.71 11.30
C GLU A 86 -6.91 -4.17 11.15
N TYR A 87 -6.32 -3.91 9.99
CA TYR A 87 -4.94 -4.26 9.73
C TYR A 87 -4.00 -3.58 10.73
N ARG A 88 -4.20 -2.28 10.93
CA ARG A 88 -3.40 -1.50 11.88
C ARG A 88 -3.49 -2.09 13.28
N LYS A 89 -4.70 -2.43 13.73
CA LYS A 89 -4.90 -3.01 15.05
C LYS A 89 -4.19 -4.35 15.20
N ARG A 90 -4.30 -5.20 14.20
CA ARG A 90 -3.67 -6.54 14.23
C ARG A 90 -2.16 -6.44 14.29
N VAL A 91 -1.58 -5.57 13.48
CA VAL A 91 -0.11 -5.41 13.44
C VAL A 91 0.40 -4.88 14.77
N LYS A 92 -0.27 -3.87 15.34
CA LYS A 92 0.13 -3.31 16.62
C LYS A 92 -0.02 -4.31 17.77
N ALA A 93 -1.06 -5.13 17.72
CA ALA A 93 -1.25 -6.17 18.71
C ALA A 93 -0.13 -7.22 18.65
N LEU A 94 0.31 -7.57 17.45
CA LEU A 94 1.41 -8.53 17.28
C LEU A 94 2.76 -7.96 17.71
N ALA A 95 2.92 -6.64 17.61
CA ALA A 95 4.17 -5.98 17.99
C ALA A 95 4.26 -5.69 19.49
N ALA A 96 3.15 -5.75 20.20
CA ALA A 96 3.09 -5.41 21.61
C ALA A 96 3.75 -6.48 22.50
#